data_ff7c01315e94afdbf5872172d5436e11
#
_entry.id   ff7c01315e94afdbf5872172d5436e11
#
_cell.length_a   1.000
_cell.length_b   1.000
_cell.length_c   1.000
_cell.angle_alpha   90.00
_cell.angle_beta   90.00
_cell.angle_gamma   90.00
#
_symmetry.space_group_name_H-M   'P 1'
#
loop_
_entity.id
_entity.type
_entity.pdbx_description
1 polymer ?
#
loop_
_entity_poly.entity_id
_entity_poly.type
_entity_poly.pdbx_seq_one_letter_code
_entity_poly.pdbx_strand_id
1 'polypeptide(L)'
;FENAPEVWGRSFAAMGIRYRDTKMQLDLCDRKGKYPNGFCHWPIAPHKAQDGTWNASQANFTSLATPDEVGSGNTALTTLMHEGGHAAHFANIEQGSPLFSQERAPFSVSLAETQSMFLDSLCGDAAWLGRYAKDRAGSPIPWALLERSIREKHPFEVFMLRGMIAVPYFEKALYELEESELTAENIERIADEIEHKIQGGLAARPLLSVPHITSDESSCYYHGYVFAEMAVHQSRAHFHGKYGVIVDNPKIGPEMLESFWLQGSGEPGFLKMVEDLTGKPLTHDAWVAELSKPTEDVVKDEKEEYAEAVKTGAYSGEVDLGMHAIFVHGDEVISDSKVEDGYAAACAKFKKWVNENWPKTAVTA
;
A
#
# COMPACT_ATOMS: atom_id res chain seq x y z
N PHE A 1 13.91 -7.75 -7.11
CA PHE A 1 13.72 -6.33 -6.73
C PHE A 1 13.92 -5.38 -7.92
N GLU A 2 14.96 -5.53 -8.70
CA GLU A 2 15.34 -4.62 -9.80
C GLU A 2 14.23 -4.34 -10.84
N ASN A 3 13.22 -5.19 -10.90
CA ASN A 3 12.03 -5.01 -11.75
C ASN A 3 10.84 -4.38 -11.02
N ALA A 4 10.91 -4.16 -9.70
CA ALA A 4 9.77 -3.70 -8.92
C ALA A 4 9.15 -2.39 -9.45
N PRO A 5 9.92 -1.36 -9.84
CA PRO A 5 9.33 -0.14 -10.40
C PRO A 5 8.59 -0.38 -11.73
N GLU A 6 9.11 -1.26 -12.60
CA GLU A 6 8.44 -1.59 -13.85
C GLU A 6 7.12 -2.33 -13.61
N VAL A 7 7.11 -3.30 -12.69
CA VAL A 7 5.91 -4.06 -12.31
C VAL A 7 4.85 -3.15 -11.71
N TRP A 8 5.25 -2.30 -10.77
CA TRP A 8 4.37 -1.26 -10.21
C TRP A 8 3.76 -0.38 -11.29
N GLY A 9 4.59 0.19 -12.17
CA GLY A 9 4.12 1.08 -13.23
C GLY A 9 3.14 0.41 -14.19
N ARG A 10 3.40 -0.84 -14.58
CA ARG A 10 2.50 -1.63 -15.43
C ARG A 10 1.17 -1.92 -14.77
N SER A 11 1.18 -2.36 -13.52
CA SER A 11 -0.02 -2.65 -12.75
C SER A 11 -0.91 -1.42 -12.61
N PHE A 12 -0.33 -0.27 -12.28
CA PHE A 12 -1.09 0.97 -12.11
C PHE A 12 -1.59 1.54 -13.44
N ALA A 13 -0.76 1.51 -14.49
CA ALA A 13 -1.19 1.92 -15.83
C ALA A 13 -2.35 1.07 -16.36
N ALA A 14 -2.30 -0.24 -16.13
CA ALA A 14 -3.38 -1.16 -16.50
C ALA A 14 -4.71 -0.85 -15.79
N MET A 15 -4.65 -0.35 -14.56
CA MET A 15 -5.82 0.08 -13.79
C MET A 15 -6.29 1.50 -14.11
N GLY A 16 -5.63 2.20 -15.03
CA GLY A 16 -5.99 3.58 -15.40
C GLY A 16 -5.56 4.64 -14.38
N ILE A 17 -4.63 4.32 -13.49
CA ILE A 17 -4.12 5.24 -12.46
C ILE A 17 -3.16 6.25 -13.11
N ARG A 18 -3.27 7.53 -12.72
CA ARG A 18 -2.43 8.63 -13.21
C ARG A 18 -2.03 9.53 -12.04
N TYR A 19 -0.87 10.18 -12.18
CA TYR A 19 -0.26 11.04 -11.14
C TYR A 19 -0.27 12.54 -11.49
N ARG A 20 -0.96 12.95 -12.53
CA ARG A 20 -1.18 14.36 -12.93
C ARG A 20 0.10 15.22 -12.87
N ASP A 21 1.15 14.76 -13.56
CA ASP A 21 2.47 15.42 -13.67
C ASP A 21 3.27 15.54 -12.37
N THR A 22 2.91 14.81 -11.33
CA THR A 22 3.66 14.75 -10.07
C THR A 22 5.14 14.43 -10.33
N LYS A 23 6.03 15.23 -9.71
CA LYS A 23 7.44 14.90 -9.61
C LYS A 23 7.62 13.89 -8.48
N MET A 24 7.99 12.66 -8.82
CA MET A 24 8.18 11.58 -7.87
C MET A 24 9.67 11.22 -7.75
N GLN A 25 10.24 11.44 -6.57
CA GLN A 25 11.58 11.01 -6.24
C GLN A 25 11.54 9.67 -5.51
N LEU A 26 12.23 8.67 -6.04
CA LEU A 26 12.18 7.28 -5.61
C LEU A 26 13.56 6.85 -5.07
N ASP A 27 13.69 6.72 -3.76
CA ASP A 27 14.88 6.23 -3.07
C ASP A 27 14.62 4.83 -2.50
N LEU A 28 14.88 3.78 -3.29
CA LEU A 28 14.34 2.45 -3.05
C LEU A 28 15.28 1.51 -2.29
N CYS A 29 16.60 1.72 -2.36
CA CYS A 29 17.58 0.80 -1.75
C CYS A 29 17.98 1.26 -0.36
N ASP A 30 18.22 0.29 0.54
CA ASP A 30 18.75 0.56 1.87
C ASP A 30 20.20 1.04 1.83
N ARG A 31 20.59 1.79 2.83
CA ARG A 31 21.99 2.23 3.09
C ARG A 31 22.14 2.74 4.53
N LYS A 32 23.38 2.78 4.98
CA LYS A 32 23.70 3.30 6.32
C LYS A 32 23.20 4.73 6.50
N GLY A 33 22.45 4.96 7.57
CA GLY A 33 21.92 6.28 7.95
C GLY A 33 20.63 6.67 7.26
N LYS A 34 20.05 5.80 6.43
CA LYS A 34 18.70 5.99 5.90
C LYS A 34 17.67 5.76 6.98
N TYR A 35 16.52 6.45 6.89
CA TYR A 35 15.38 6.21 7.79
C TYR A 35 14.91 4.75 7.69
N PRO A 36 14.71 4.05 8.83
CA PRO A 36 14.54 2.60 8.84
C PRO A 36 13.11 2.14 8.55
N ASN A 37 12.34 2.88 7.72
CA ASN A 37 11.02 2.49 7.27
C ASN A 37 10.74 3.02 5.86
N GLY A 38 9.78 2.41 5.15
CA GLY A 38 9.20 2.98 3.94
C GLY A 38 8.20 4.08 4.28
N PHE A 39 8.16 5.13 3.51
CA PHE A 39 7.14 6.17 3.59
C PHE A 39 7.06 6.99 2.30
N CYS A 40 5.93 7.63 2.08
CA CYS A 40 5.75 8.65 1.07
C CYS A 40 5.51 10.01 1.76
N HIS A 41 6.23 11.03 1.31
CA HIS A 41 6.16 12.39 1.83
C HIS A 41 5.88 13.39 0.72
N TRP A 42 5.09 14.42 1.00
CA TRP A 42 4.73 15.49 0.05
C TRP A 42 5.32 16.84 0.42
N PRO A 43 6.48 17.19 -0.04
CA PRO A 43 6.99 18.54 0.17
C PRO A 43 6.20 19.60 -0.59
N ILE A 44 5.49 19.23 -1.64
CA ILE A 44 4.65 20.15 -2.42
C ILE A 44 3.28 19.50 -2.66
N ALA A 45 2.23 20.09 -2.06
CA ALA A 45 0.85 19.68 -2.30
C ALA A 45 0.35 20.18 -3.67
N PRO A 46 -0.43 19.37 -4.40
CA PRO A 46 -1.03 19.82 -5.65
C PRO A 46 -2.09 20.87 -5.37
N HIS A 47 -2.27 21.83 -6.27
CA HIS A 47 -3.35 22.80 -6.16
C HIS A 47 -3.69 23.42 -7.50
N LYS A 48 -4.93 23.90 -7.60
CA LYS A 48 -5.40 24.67 -8.75
C LYS A 48 -5.41 26.15 -8.40
N ALA A 49 -4.55 26.92 -9.05
CA ALA A 49 -4.49 28.36 -8.85
C ALA A 49 -5.80 29.06 -9.27
N GLN A 50 -5.99 30.31 -8.84
CA GLN A 50 -7.22 31.08 -9.14
C GLN A 50 -7.44 31.30 -10.64
N ASP A 51 -6.37 31.32 -11.45
CA ASP A 51 -6.44 31.42 -12.91
C ASP A 51 -6.75 30.09 -13.61
N GLY A 52 -6.93 29.01 -12.83
CA GLY A 52 -7.19 27.66 -13.32
C GLY A 52 -5.93 26.84 -13.62
N THR A 53 -4.72 27.40 -13.46
CA THR A 53 -3.46 26.68 -13.65
C THR A 53 -3.33 25.53 -12.64
N TRP A 54 -3.01 24.32 -13.15
CA TRP A 54 -2.70 23.17 -12.32
C TRP A 54 -1.23 23.22 -11.88
N ASN A 55 -1.01 23.15 -10.57
CA ASN A 55 0.32 23.02 -9.98
C ASN A 55 0.45 21.59 -9.44
N ALA A 56 1.25 20.78 -10.11
CA ALA A 56 1.48 19.37 -9.77
C ALA A 56 2.20 19.22 -8.42
N SER A 57 1.94 18.13 -7.74
CA SER A 57 2.61 17.78 -6.49
C SER A 57 4.07 17.37 -6.71
N GLN A 58 4.84 17.38 -5.62
CA GLN A 58 6.06 16.61 -5.50
C GLN A 58 5.88 15.59 -4.39
N ALA A 59 6.24 14.34 -4.67
CA ALA A 59 6.29 13.25 -3.71
C ALA A 59 7.69 12.69 -3.60
N ASN A 60 8.15 12.42 -2.38
CA ASN A 60 9.39 11.73 -2.11
C ASN A 60 9.04 10.39 -1.48
N PHE A 61 9.43 9.33 -2.14
CA PHE A 61 9.19 7.96 -1.71
C PHE A 61 10.48 7.29 -1.27
N THR A 62 10.42 6.53 -0.18
CA THR A 62 11.55 5.72 0.28
C THR A 62 11.11 4.30 0.61
N SER A 63 11.99 3.33 0.35
CA SER A 63 11.88 1.96 0.83
C SER A 63 13.25 1.42 1.23
N LEU A 64 13.30 0.21 1.77
CA LEU A 64 14.50 -0.40 2.34
C LEU A 64 14.84 -1.72 1.64
N ALA A 65 14.88 -1.70 0.31
CA ALA A 65 15.26 -2.89 -0.43
C ALA A 65 16.74 -3.22 -0.26
N THR A 66 17.01 -4.47 0.07
CA THR A 66 18.34 -5.07 0.07
C THR A 66 18.39 -6.07 -1.09
N PRO A 67 18.84 -5.66 -2.30
CA PRO A 67 18.62 -6.42 -3.53
C PRO A 67 19.20 -7.84 -3.57
N ASP A 68 20.18 -8.15 -2.71
CA ASP A 68 20.83 -9.45 -2.57
C ASP A 68 20.21 -10.34 -1.47
N GLU A 69 19.29 -9.83 -0.66
CA GLU A 69 18.60 -10.60 0.36
C GLU A 69 17.32 -11.26 -0.16
N VAL A 70 17.12 -12.51 0.23
CA VAL A 70 15.91 -13.28 -0.11
C VAL A 70 14.69 -12.68 0.59
N GLY A 71 13.63 -12.44 -0.17
CA GLY A 71 12.37 -11.85 0.34
C GLY A 71 12.33 -10.33 0.29
N SER A 72 13.46 -9.64 0.29
CA SER A 72 13.54 -8.18 0.23
C SER A 72 12.79 -7.59 -0.98
N GLY A 73 12.85 -8.27 -2.13
CA GLY A 73 12.16 -7.83 -3.34
C GLY A 73 10.64 -7.82 -3.22
N ASN A 74 10.05 -8.81 -2.53
CA ASN A 74 8.61 -8.84 -2.28
C ASN A 74 8.18 -7.73 -1.33
N THR A 75 8.88 -7.58 -0.21
CA THR A 75 8.61 -6.51 0.78
C THR A 75 8.72 -5.13 0.14
N ALA A 76 9.79 -4.89 -0.63
CA ALA A 76 9.99 -3.61 -1.30
C ALA A 76 8.92 -3.32 -2.37
N LEU A 77 8.44 -4.35 -3.08
CA LEU A 77 7.36 -4.17 -4.06
C LEU A 77 6.02 -3.88 -3.37
N THR A 78 5.68 -4.61 -2.31
CA THR A 78 4.45 -4.32 -1.53
C THR A 78 4.49 -2.89 -0.97
N THR A 79 5.63 -2.47 -0.40
CA THR A 79 5.82 -1.08 0.04
C THR A 79 5.67 -0.10 -1.12
N LEU A 80 6.20 -0.41 -2.31
CA LEU A 80 6.06 0.47 -3.49
C LEU A 80 4.60 0.56 -3.98
N MET A 81 3.83 -0.52 -3.89
CA MET A 81 2.39 -0.51 -4.18
C MET A 81 1.62 0.34 -3.16
N HIS A 82 1.94 0.20 -1.88
CA HIS A 82 1.35 0.96 -0.77
C HIS A 82 1.62 2.46 -0.91
N GLU A 83 2.88 2.83 -0.91
CA GLU A 83 3.29 4.24 -0.99
C GLU A 83 2.95 4.88 -2.35
N GLY A 84 2.99 4.08 -3.41
CA GLY A 84 2.48 4.47 -4.72
C GLY A 84 0.98 4.77 -4.71
N GLY A 85 0.22 4.08 -3.87
CA GLY A 85 -1.20 4.33 -3.61
C GLY A 85 -1.43 5.68 -2.92
N HIS A 86 -0.68 5.97 -1.88
CA HIS A 86 -0.69 7.30 -1.25
C HIS A 86 -0.36 8.39 -2.28
N ALA A 87 0.73 8.22 -3.01
CA ALA A 87 1.15 9.18 -4.02
C ALA A 87 0.09 9.40 -5.11
N ALA A 88 -0.62 8.34 -5.56
CA ALA A 88 -1.70 8.46 -6.52
C ALA A 88 -2.88 9.27 -5.97
N HIS A 89 -3.28 9.01 -4.73
CA HIS A 89 -4.30 9.81 -4.06
C HIS A 89 -3.90 11.28 -4.01
N PHE A 90 -2.76 11.58 -3.42
CA PHE A 90 -2.34 12.97 -3.19
C PHE A 90 -1.99 13.72 -4.48
N ALA A 91 -1.52 13.05 -5.53
CA ALA A 91 -1.30 13.66 -6.83
C ALA A 91 -2.59 14.20 -7.48
N ASN A 92 -3.74 13.68 -7.07
CA ASN A 92 -5.01 13.93 -7.72
C ASN A 92 -5.94 14.87 -6.94
N ILE A 93 -5.60 15.28 -5.72
CA ILE A 93 -6.46 16.15 -4.91
C ILE A 93 -6.62 17.52 -5.56
N GLU A 94 -7.86 17.93 -5.78
CA GLU A 94 -8.19 19.25 -6.26
C GLU A 94 -8.49 20.18 -5.09
N GLN A 95 -7.55 21.04 -4.76
CA GLN A 95 -7.66 22.05 -3.72
C GLN A 95 -7.23 23.42 -4.24
N GLY A 96 -7.75 24.47 -3.62
CA GLY A 96 -7.48 25.85 -4.05
C GLY A 96 -6.21 26.46 -3.51
N SER A 97 -5.49 25.76 -2.63
CA SER A 97 -4.28 26.27 -1.98
C SER A 97 -3.35 25.13 -1.54
N PRO A 98 -2.02 25.32 -1.68
CA PRO A 98 -1.04 24.35 -1.16
C PRO A 98 -0.95 24.32 0.37
N LEU A 99 -1.65 25.22 1.06
CA LEU A 99 -1.64 25.31 2.52
C LEU A 99 -2.60 24.34 3.22
N PHE A 100 -3.51 23.70 2.47
CA PHE A 100 -4.37 22.67 3.04
C PHE A 100 -3.58 21.39 3.28
N SER A 101 -3.49 20.99 4.55
CA SER A 101 -2.89 19.71 4.92
C SER A 101 -3.81 18.56 4.53
N GLN A 102 -3.22 17.49 4.01
CA GLN A 102 -3.89 16.24 3.73
C GLN A 102 -3.43 15.12 4.68
N GLU A 103 -2.47 15.40 5.55
CA GLU A 103 -1.87 14.45 6.49
C GLU A 103 -2.35 14.62 7.93
N ARG A 104 -3.05 15.73 8.24
CA ARG A 104 -3.44 16.09 9.63
C ARG A 104 -4.89 16.52 9.72
N ALA A 105 -5.43 16.52 10.93
CA ALA A 105 -6.81 16.95 11.18
C ALA A 105 -7.13 18.29 10.46
N PRO A 106 -8.32 18.41 9.84
CA PRO A 106 -9.47 17.50 9.94
C PRO A 106 -9.40 16.25 9.04
N PHE A 107 -8.27 15.95 8.44
CA PHE A 107 -8.09 14.80 7.55
C PHE A 107 -8.26 13.46 8.29
N SER A 108 -8.87 12.48 7.61
CA SER A 108 -8.97 11.12 8.12
C SER A 108 -7.79 10.27 7.65
N VAL A 109 -6.98 9.78 8.57
CA VAL A 109 -5.90 8.82 8.27
C VAL A 109 -6.47 7.55 7.61
N SER A 110 -7.72 7.18 7.93
CA SER A 110 -8.40 6.06 7.29
C SER A 110 -8.63 6.28 5.80
N LEU A 111 -8.87 7.53 5.36
CA LEU A 111 -8.99 7.83 3.93
C LEU A 111 -7.65 7.63 3.21
N ALA A 112 -6.56 8.12 3.79
CA ALA A 112 -5.23 7.96 3.20
C ALA A 112 -4.85 6.48 3.11
N GLU A 113 -5.01 5.75 4.21
CA GLU A 113 -4.64 4.34 4.28
C GLU A 113 -5.55 3.43 3.43
N THR A 114 -6.80 3.81 3.19
CA THR A 114 -7.65 3.05 2.27
C THR A 114 -7.06 3.00 0.86
N GLN A 115 -6.41 4.07 0.40
CA GLN A 115 -5.85 4.14 -0.95
C GLN A 115 -4.59 3.27 -1.08
N SER A 116 -3.69 3.37 -0.12
CA SER A 116 -2.46 2.59 -0.07
C SER A 116 -2.74 1.10 0.10
N MET A 117 -3.60 0.74 1.07
CA MET A 117 -3.94 -0.64 1.40
C MET A 117 -4.83 -1.31 0.34
N PHE A 118 -5.65 -0.55 -0.40
CA PHE A 118 -6.37 -1.10 -1.55
C PHE A 118 -5.40 -1.54 -2.66
N LEU A 119 -4.35 -0.77 -2.93
CA LEU A 119 -3.43 -1.05 -4.01
C LEU A 119 -2.35 -2.08 -3.61
N ASP A 120 -1.88 -2.09 -2.38
CA ASP A 120 -0.96 -3.12 -1.91
C ASP A 120 -1.61 -4.49 -1.73
N SER A 121 -2.92 -4.53 -1.43
CA SER A 121 -3.69 -5.77 -1.32
C SER A 121 -3.64 -6.63 -2.60
N LEU A 122 -3.43 -6.01 -3.77
CA LEU A 122 -3.25 -6.71 -5.04
C LEU A 122 -2.08 -7.70 -5.00
N CYS A 123 -1.03 -7.41 -4.23
CA CYS A 123 0.12 -8.30 -4.08
C CYS A 123 -0.23 -9.64 -3.41
N GLY A 124 -1.40 -9.75 -2.78
CA GLY A 124 -1.95 -10.98 -2.24
C GLY A 124 -2.76 -11.80 -3.23
N ASP A 125 -3.30 -11.17 -4.28
CA ASP A 125 -4.21 -11.81 -5.22
C ASP A 125 -3.49 -12.80 -6.15
N ALA A 126 -3.98 -14.02 -6.26
CA ALA A 126 -3.42 -14.99 -7.19
C ALA A 126 -3.57 -14.55 -8.66
N ALA A 127 -4.59 -13.76 -8.98
CA ALA A 127 -4.75 -13.11 -10.27
C ALA A 127 -3.61 -12.14 -10.59
N TRP A 128 -3.20 -11.32 -9.61
CA TRP A 128 -2.08 -10.39 -9.78
C TRP A 128 -0.74 -11.15 -9.84
N LEU A 129 -0.53 -12.09 -8.93
CA LEU A 129 0.67 -12.91 -8.85
C LEU A 129 0.87 -13.75 -10.12
N GLY A 130 -0.18 -14.32 -10.69
CA GLY A 130 -0.12 -15.06 -11.94
C GLY A 130 0.34 -14.21 -13.15
N ARG A 131 0.05 -12.92 -13.13
CA ARG A 131 0.46 -11.97 -14.18
C ARG A 131 1.86 -11.42 -13.99
N TYR A 132 2.22 -11.06 -12.77
CA TYR A 132 3.39 -10.20 -12.46
C TYR A 132 4.51 -10.90 -11.71
N ALA A 133 4.22 -11.91 -10.88
CA ALA A 133 5.25 -12.66 -10.17
C ALA A 133 5.89 -13.70 -11.09
N LYS A 134 7.02 -13.34 -11.69
CA LYS A 134 7.73 -14.18 -12.67
C LYS A 134 9.17 -14.45 -12.23
N ASP A 135 9.65 -15.63 -12.56
CA ASP A 135 11.06 -15.97 -12.43
C ASP A 135 11.91 -15.26 -13.49
N ARG A 136 13.23 -15.50 -13.47
CA ARG A 136 14.17 -14.92 -14.46
C ARG A 136 13.96 -15.40 -15.88
N ALA A 137 13.33 -16.56 -16.07
CA ALA A 137 12.99 -17.11 -17.38
C ALA A 137 11.65 -16.56 -17.90
N GLY A 138 10.95 -15.76 -17.10
CA GLY A 138 9.64 -15.20 -17.41
C GLY A 138 8.48 -16.15 -17.10
N SER A 139 8.74 -17.28 -16.44
CA SER A 139 7.71 -18.22 -16.02
C SER A 139 6.94 -17.66 -14.82
N PRO A 140 5.60 -17.78 -14.79
CA PRO A 140 4.82 -17.34 -13.65
C PRO A 140 5.14 -18.18 -12.40
N ILE A 141 4.91 -17.59 -11.22
CA ILE A 141 5.00 -18.29 -9.94
C ILE A 141 4.16 -19.58 -9.99
N PRO A 142 4.71 -20.76 -9.59
CA PRO A 142 3.94 -22.00 -9.65
C PRO A 142 2.74 -21.97 -8.70
N TRP A 143 1.57 -22.44 -9.19
CA TRP A 143 0.36 -22.52 -8.37
C TRP A 143 0.59 -23.22 -7.03
N ALA A 144 1.37 -24.31 -7.00
CA ALA A 144 1.64 -25.04 -5.76
C ALA A 144 2.27 -24.19 -4.64
N LEU A 145 3.02 -23.13 -5.00
CA LEU A 145 3.57 -22.19 -4.01
C LEU A 145 2.48 -21.24 -3.50
N LEU A 146 1.59 -20.77 -4.36
CA LEU A 146 0.47 -19.92 -3.97
C LEU A 146 -0.53 -20.67 -3.10
N GLU A 147 -0.92 -21.87 -3.51
CA GLU A 147 -1.81 -22.74 -2.73
C GLU A 147 -1.26 -22.98 -1.32
N ARG A 148 0.03 -23.31 -1.22
CA ARG A 148 0.69 -23.47 0.07
C ARG A 148 0.63 -22.18 0.90
N SER A 149 0.92 -21.03 0.28
CA SER A 149 0.87 -19.73 0.96
C SER A 149 -0.54 -19.41 1.48
N ILE A 150 -1.59 -19.66 0.68
CA ILE A 150 -2.98 -19.46 1.08
C ILE A 150 -3.32 -20.36 2.28
N ARG A 151 -3.00 -21.65 2.20
CA ARG A 151 -3.25 -22.61 3.28
C ARG A 151 -2.53 -22.28 4.59
N GLU A 152 -1.35 -21.70 4.49
CA GLU A 152 -0.55 -21.31 5.66
C GLU A 152 -1.01 -19.96 6.25
N LYS A 153 -1.45 -18.99 5.41
CA LYS A 153 -1.77 -17.63 5.85
C LYS A 153 -3.24 -17.43 6.23
N HIS A 154 -4.15 -17.85 5.36
CA HIS A 154 -5.58 -17.57 5.54
C HIS A 154 -6.14 -17.93 6.93
N PRO A 155 -5.82 -19.07 7.55
CA PRO A 155 -6.29 -19.37 8.91
C PRO A 155 -5.78 -18.41 9.99
N PHE A 156 -4.70 -17.67 9.73
CA PHE A 156 -4.08 -16.73 10.66
C PHE A 156 -4.47 -15.26 10.41
N GLU A 157 -5.22 -14.94 9.36
CA GLU A 157 -5.65 -13.57 9.06
C GLU A 157 -6.50 -12.98 10.19
N VAL A 158 -7.35 -13.78 10.83
CA VAL A 158 -8.08 -13.36 12.04
C VAL A 158 -7.14 -12.97 13.18
N PHE A 159 -6.01 -13.66 13.33
CA PHE A 159 -5.01 -13.32 14.33
C PHE A 159 -4.34 -11.98 14.01
N MET A 160 -4.03 -11.71 12.74
CA MET A 160 -3.47 -10.44 12.30
C MET A 160 -4.46 -9.29 12.54
N LEU A 161 -5.76 -9.49 12.22
CA LEU A 161 -6.82 -8.53 12.55
C LEU A 161 -6.87 -8.21 14.04
N ARG A 162 -6.83 -9.22 14.90
CA ARG A 162 -6.83 -9.03 16.36
C ARG A 162 -5.60 -8.27 16.84
N GLY A 163 -4.42 -8.53 16.25
CA GLY A 163 -3.21 -7.77 16.51
C GLY A 163 -3.33 -6.29 16.16
N MET A 164 -3.94 -5.99 15.02
CA MET A 164 -4.21 -4.62 14.58
C MET A 164 -5.18 -3.90 15.52
N ILE A 165 -6.27 -4.56 15.94
CA ILE A 165 -7.26 -4.00 16.86
C ILE A 165 -6.70 -3.79 18.27
N ALA A 166 -5.76 -4.60 18.72
CA ALA A 166 -5.19 -4.49 20.06
C ALA A 166 -4.49 -3.13 20.30
N VAL A 167 -3.86 -2.57 19.23
CA VAL A 167 -3.14 -1.28 19.33
C VAL A 167 -4.07 -0.12 19.75
N PRO A 168 -5.17 0.20 19.05
CA PRO A 168 -6.05 1.29 19.47
C PRO A 168 -6.73 1.04 20.82
N TYR A 169 -6.99 -0.22 21.21
CA TYR A 169 -7.47 -0.53 22.54
C TYR A 169 -6.43 -0.20 23.62
N PHE A 170 -5.16 -0.49 23.34
CA PHE A 170 -4.06 -0.15 24.24
C PHE A 170 -3.85 1.37 24.31
N GLU A 171 -3.79 2.05 23.17
CA GLU A 171 -3.63 3.51 23.13
C GLU A 171 -4.76 4.21 23.89
N LYS A 172 -6.03 3.77 23.69
CA LYS A 172 -7.17 4.30 24.45
C LYS A 172 -6.96 4.13 25.95
N ALA A 173 -6.61 2.94 26.41
CA ALA A 173 -6.43 2.68 27.83
C ALA A 173 -5.23 3.47 28.41
N LEU A 174 -4.14 3.61 27.62
CA LEU A 174 -2.95 4.35 28.02
C LEU A 174 -3.23 5.86 28.16
N TYR A 175 -3.89 6.46 27.17
CA TYR A 175 -4.13 7.91 27.14
C TYR A 175 -5.29 8.36 28.03
N GLU A 176 -6.07 7.43 28.56
CA GLU A 176 -7.11 7.72 29.57
C GLU A 176 -6.61 7.59 31.02
N LEU A 177 -5.32 7.23 31.23
CA LEU A 177 -4.72 7.20 32.58
C LEU A 177 -4.57 8.58 33.14
N GLU A 178 -4.83 8.72 34.46
CA GLU A 178 -4.43 9.90 35.21
C GLU A 178 -2.90 9.96 35.32
N GLU A 179 -2.33 11.16 35.42
CA GLU A 179 -0.87 11.37 35.47
C GLU A 179 -0.19 10.56 36.60
N SER A 180 -0.87 10.40 37.74
CA SER A 180 -0.38 9.59 38.86
C SER A 180 -0.35 8.08 38.59
N GLU A 181 -1.04 7.63 37.57
CA GLU A 181 -1.12 6.21 37.16
C GLU A 181 -0.14 5.88 36.06
N LEU A 182 0.54 6.88 35.48
CA LEU A 182 1.55 6.70 34.41
C LEU A 182 2.86 6.15 35.03
N THR A 183 2.82 4.86 35.39
CA THR A 183 3.98 4.12 35.89
C THR A 183 4.30 2.96 34.94
N ALA A 184 5.56 2.52 34.90
CA ALA A 184 5.98 1.38 34.06
C ALA A 184 5.13 0.14 34.35
N GLU A 185 4.89 -0.16 35.64
CA GLU A 185 4.09 -1.30 36.11
C GLU A 185 2.64 -1.26 35.58
N ASN A 186 2.02 -0.07 35.62
CA ASN A 186 0.66 0.09 35.09
C ASN A 186 0.60 -0.06 33.57
N ILE A 187 1.57 0.52 32.86
CA ILE A 187 1.64 0.45 31.39
C ILE A 187 1.84 -1.00 30.94
N GLU A 188 2.78 -1.73 31.56
CA GLU A 188 3.01 -3.16 31.28
C GLU A 188 1.76 -3.99 31.58
N ARG A 189 1.12 -3.77 32.72
CA ARG A 189 -0.12 -4.48 33.09
C ARG A 189 -1.23 -4.26 32.06
N ILE A 190 -1.44 -3.01 31.61
CA ILE A 190 -2.46 -2.69 30.60
C ILE A 190 -2.12 -3.35 29.27
N ALA A 191 -0.86 -3.35 28.85
CA ALA A 191 -0.42 -4.03 27.64
C ALA A 191 -0.75 -5.53 27.70
N ASP A 192 -0.37 -6.21 28.78
CA ASP A 192 -0.65 -7.63 29.01
C ASP A 192 -2.15 -7.93 29.04
N GLU A 193 -2.94 -7.11 29.73
CA GLU A 193 -4.40 -7.27 29.81
C GLU A 193 -5.07 -7.16 28.42
N ILE A 194 -4.63 -6.19 27.61
CA ILE A 194 -5.15 -5.99 26.24
C ILE A 194 -4.70 -7.13 25.33
N GLU A 195 -3.42 -7.54 25.37
CA GLU A 195 -2.92 -8.67 24.59
C GLU A 195 -3.68 -9.96 24.94
N HIS A 196 -3.93 -10.22 26.22
CA HIS A 196 -4.75 -11.37 26.62
C HIS A 196 -6.19 -11.26 26.13
N LYS A 197 -6.81 -10.11 26.32
CA LYS A 197 -8.22 -9.89 25.96
C LYS A 197 -8.45 -9.95 24.46
N ILE A 198 -7.58 -9.33 23.67
CA ILE A 198 -7.78 -9.18 22.22
C ILE A 198 -7.09 -10.30 21.45
N GLN A 199 -5.89 -10.72 21.84
CA GLN A 199 -5.06 -11.67 21.09
C GLN A 199 -4.96 -13.05 21.75
N GLY A 200 -5.57 -13.25 22.93
CA GLY A 200 -5.50 -14.52 23.65
C GLY A 200 -4.14 -14.79 24.29
N GLY A 201 -3.34 -13.75 24.52
CA GLY A 201 -2.00 -13.83 25.13
C GLY A 201 -0.89 -14.25 24.15
N LEU A 202 -1.18 -14.27 22.84
CA LEU A 202 -0.21 -14.61 21.78
C LEU A 202 -0.05 -13.39 20.87
N ALA A 203 0.77 -12.42 21.28
CA ALA A 203 1.03 -11.25 20.46
C ALA A 203 2.03 -11.57 19.34
N ALA A 204 1.67 -11.32 18.07
CA ALA A 204 2.62 -11.36 16.95
C ALA A 204 3.69 -10.27 17.08
N ARG A 205 3.30 -9.13 17.65
CA ARG A 205 4.17 -8.02 18.04
C ARG A 205 3.68 -7.51 19.40
N PRO A 206 4.56 -7.49 20.44
CA PRO A 206 4.20 -6.90 21.73
C PRO A 206 3.76 -5.45 21.56
N LEU A 207 2.67 -5.03 22.23
CA LEU A 207 2.11 -3.69 22.10
C LEU A 207 3.15 -2.60 22.40
N LEU A 208 3.98 -2.80 23.41
CA LEU A 208 5.06 -1.86 23.78
C LEU A 208 6.17 -1.73 22.73
N SER A 209 6.20 -2.60 21.70
CA SER A 209 7.15 -2.52 20.58
C SER A 209 6.57 -1.87 19.32
N VAL A 210 5.31 -1.41 19.35
CA VAL A 210 4.66 -0.77 18.20
C VAL A 210 5.17 0.68 18.06
N PRO A 211 5.89 1.03 17.00
CA PRO A 211 6.51 2.36 16.88
C PRO A 211 5.53 3.52 16.92
N HIS A 212 4.32 3.32 16.44
CA HIS A 212 3.26 4.35 16.43
C HIS A 212 2.92 4.88 17.82
N ILE A 213 2.97 4.01 18.85
CA ILE A 213 2.63 4.39 20.21
C ILE A 213 3.65 5.37 20.81
N THR A 214 4.92 5.28 20.40
CA THR A 214 6.02 6.09 20.90
C THR A 214 6.42 7.23 19.99
N SER A 215 5.74 7.39 18.85
CA SER A 215 6.01 8.44 17.87
C SER A 215 4.95 9.54 17.99
N ASP A 216 5.39 10.76 18.24
CA ASP A 216 4.53 11.95 18.34
C ASP A 216 3.56 12.10 17.15
N GLU A 217 4.06 11.87 15.94
CA GLU A 217 3.29 12.06 14.70
C GLU A 217 2.29 10.94 14.45
N SER A 218 2.56 9.74 14.97
CA SER A 218 1.79 8.52 14.68
C SER A 218 0.99 8.04 15.89
N SER A 219 0.96 8.75 16.99
CA SER A 219 0.12 8.42 18.14
C SER A 219 -1.36 8.56 17.78
N CYS A 220 -2.19 7.68 18.32
CA CYS A 220 -3.62 7.59 17.96
C CYS A 220 -3.90 7.40 16.45
N TYR A 221 -3.00 6.77 15.75
CA TYR A 221 -3.09 6.56 14.30
C TYR A 221 -3.69 5.19 13.92
N TYR A 222 -3.43 4.16 14.71
CA TYR A 222 -3.65 2.76 14.34
C TYR A 222 -5.12 2.37 14.08
N HIS A 223 -6.08 3.07 14.70
CA HIS A 223 -7.49 2.91 14.37
C HIS A 223 -7.77 3.25 12.90
N GLY A 224 -6.96 4.12 12.31
CA GLY A 224 -7.03 4.48 10.89
C GLY A 224 -6.83 3.27 9.98
N TYR A 225 -5.88 2.40 10.27
CA TYR A 225 -5.66 1.15 9.53
C TYR A 225 -6.84 0.21 9.64
N VAL A 226 -7.46 0.09 10.81
CA VAL A 226 -8.63 -0.79 11.00
C VAL A 226 -9.81 -0.34 10.14
N PHE A 227 -10.13 0.95 10.16
CA PHE A 227 -11.21 1.48 9.30
C PHE A 227 -10.85 1.46 7.83
N ALA A 228 -9.57 1.64 7.49
CA ALA A 228 -9.09 1.51 6.13
C ALA A 228 -9.28 0.09 5.59
N GLU A 229 -8.90 -0.95 6.35
CA GLU A 229 -9.15 -2.34 5.95
C GLU A 229 -10.62 -2.63 5.73
N MET A 230 -11.51 -2.16 6.61
CA MET A 230 -12.96 -2.28 6.40
C MET A 230 -13.38 -1.67 5.06
N ALA A 231 -12.87 -0.47 4.74
CA ALA A 231 -13.18 0.22 3.49
C ALA A 231 -12.56 -0.48 2.28
N VAL A 232 -11.34 -1.02 2.40
CA VAL A 232 -10.68 -1.82 1.35
C VAL A 232 -11.53 -3.04 1.00
N HIS A 233 -11.87 -3.87 1.97
CA HIS A 233 -12.67 -5.08 1.73
C HIS A 233 -14.06 -4.73 1.17
N GLN A 234 -14.70 -3.67 1.67
CA GLN A 234 -16.00 -3.22 1.16
C GLN A 234 -15.90 -2.70 -0.28
N SER A 235 -14.84 -1.94 -0.61
CA SER A 235 -14.59 -1.44 -1.96
C SER A 235 -14.21 -2.56 -2.93
N ARG A 236 -13.40 -3.52 -2.50
CA ARG A 236 -13.07 -4.73 -3.28
C ARG A 236 -14.33 -5.54 -3.60
N ALA A 237 -15.18 -5.78 -2.62
CA ALA A 237 -16.47 -6.46 -2.82
C ALA A 237 -17.38 -5.70 -3.80
N HIS A 238 -17.42 -4.36 -3.73
CA HIS A 238 -18.13 -3.51 -4.69
C HIS A 238 -17.58 -3.68 -6.11
N PHE A 239 -16.26 -3.57 -6.30
CA PHE A 239 -15.64 -3.67 -7.62
C PHE A 239 -15.75 -5.08 -8.21
N HIS A 240 -15.60 -6.13 -7.41
CA HIS A 240 -15.86 -7.50 -7.84
C HIS A 240 -17.32 -7.69 -8.28
N GLY A 241 -18.27 -7.19 -7.50
CA GLY A 241 -19.69 -7.24 -7.85
C GLY A 241 -20.04 -6.50 -9.13
N LYS A 242 -19.36 -5.38 -9.37
CA LYS A 242 -19.63 -4.49 -10.52
C LYS A 242 -18.91 -4.91 -11.80
N TYR A 243 -17.67 -5.40 -11.69
CA TYR A 243 -16.80 -5.65 -12.83
C TYR A 243 -16.32 -7.09 -12.98
N GLY A 244 -16.48 -7.91 -11.93
CA GLY A 244 -16.00 -9.28 -11.90
C GLY A 244 -14.50 -9.45 -11.69
N VAL A 245 -13.70 -8.40 -11.97
CA VAL A 245 -12.22 -8.40 -11.86
C VAL A 245 -11.71 -7.03 -11.44
N ILE A 246 -10.70 -7.02 -10.57
CA ILE A 246 -10.01 -5.80 -10.11
C ILE A 246 -8.67 -5.65 -10.84
N VAL A 247 -7.87 -6.71 -10.87
CA VAL A 247 -6.51 -6.69 -11.44
C VAL A 247 -6.53 -6.30 -12.91
N ASP A 248 -5.72 -5.30 -13.27
CA ASP A 248 -5.61 -4.76 -14.64
C ASP A 248 -6.94 -4.24 -15.23
N ASN A 249 -7.88 -3.85 -14.39
CA ASN A 249 -9.14 -3.28 -14.85
C ASN A 249 -9.02 -1.75 -14.97
N PRO A 250 -9.06 -1.20 -16.21
CA PRO A 250 -8.83 0.23 -16.46
C PRO A 250 -9.94 1.16 -15.93
N LYS A 251 -11.01 0.61 -15.37
CA LYS A 251 -12.11 1.38 -14.78
C LYS A 251 -11.86 1.70 -13.30
N ILE A 252 -10.97 0.96 -12.63
CA ILE A 252 -10.75 1.10 -11.19
C ILE A 252 -10.13 2.45 -10.85
N GLY A 253 -9.02 2.82 -11.49
CA GLY A 253 -8.35 4.10 -11.24
C GLY A 253 -9.27 5.32 -11.44
N PRO A 254 -10.00 5.45 -12.56
CA PRO A 254 -10.97 6.53 -12.74
C PRO A 254 -12.08 6.57 -11.68
N GLU A 255 -12.60 5.41 -11.25
CA GLU A 255 -13.64 5.36 -10.23
C GLU A 255 -13.11 5.71 -8.83
N MET A 256 -11.89 5.27 -8.50
CA MET A 256 -11.18 5.69 -7.29
C MET A 256 -10.90 7.19 -7.30
N LEU A 257 -10.49 7.73 -8.45
CA LEU A 257 -10.28 9.17 -8.63
C LEU A 257 -11.53 9.97 -8.29
N GLU A 258 -12.66 9.63 -8.88
CA GLU A 258 -13.93 10.35 -8.70
C GLU A 258 -14.49 10.21 -7.28
N SER A 259 -14.35 9.01 -6.67
CA SER A 259 -14.97 8.71 -5.37
C SER A 259 -14.14 9.17 -4.17
N PHE A 260 -12.80 9.11 -4.26
CA PHE A 260 -11.92 9.36 -3.13
C PHE A 260 -10.89 10.46 -3.38
N TRP A 261 -10.27 10.51 -4.57
CA TRP A 261 -9.03 11.27 -4.70
C TRP A 261 -9.22 12.75 -4.98
N LEU A 262 -10.26 13.13 -5.71
CA LEU A 262 -10.48 14.55 -6.06
C LEU A 262 -10.82 15.42 -4.84
N GLN A 263 -11.56 14.86 -3.87
CA GLN A 263 -12.10 15.62 -2.74
C GLN A 263 -11.08 15.95 -1.65
N GLY A 264 -10.04 15.12 -1.51
CA GLY A 264 -9.06 15.28 -0.43
C GLY A 264 -9.70 15.20 0.96
N SER A 265 -9.23 16.03 1.88
CA SER A 265 -9.64 16.02 3.30
C SER A 265 -10.84 16.94 3.60
N GLY A 266 -11.60 17.34 2.59
CA GLY A 266 -12.75 18.23 2.77
C GLY A 266 -14.06 17.50 3.04
N GLU A 267 -15.13 18.09 2.57
CA GLU A 267 -16.45 17.48 2.45
C GLU A 267 -16.61 16.84 1.06
N PRO A 268 -17.19 15.65 0.96
CA PRO A 268 -17.70 14.83 2.05
C PRO A 268 -16.58 14.13 2.84
N GLY A 269 -16.83 13.80 4.12
CA GLY A 269 -15.87 13.05 4.95
C GLY A 269 -15.77 11.59 4.53
N PHE A 270 -14.72 10.90 5.03
CA PHE A 270 -14.35 9.52 4.69
C PHE A 270 -15.53 8.53 4.68
N LEU A 271 -16.36 8.51 5.72
CA LEU A 271 -17.50 7.58 5.81
C LEU A 271 -18.50 7.79 4.68
N LYS A 272 -18.73 9.05 4.31
CA LYS A 272 -19.62 9.39 3.21
C LYS A 272 -19.03 9.02 1.85
N MET A 273 -17.72 9.17 1.67
CA MET A 273 -17.04 8.73 0.44
C MET A 273 -17.18 7.22 0.21
N VAL A 274 -17.02 6.43 1.28
CA VAL A 274 -17.22 4.96 1.22
C VAL A 274 -18.68 4.62 0.86
N GLU A 275 -19.64 5.31 1.46
CA GLU A 275 -21.06 5.12 1.15
C GLU A 275 -21.37 5.51 -0.31
N ASP A 276 -20.82 6.61 -0.81
CA ASP A 276 -21.04 7.06 -2.18
C ASP A 276 -20.47 6.10 -3.21
N LEU A 277 -19.29 5.53 -2.96
CA LEU A 277 -18.71 4.51 -3.82
C LEU A 277 -19.52 3.22 -3.80
N THR A 278 -19.83 2.70 -2.60
CA THR A 278 -20.30 1.33 -2.43
C THR A 278 -21.83 1.20 -2.31
N GLY A 279 -22.54 2.34 -2.15
CA GLY A 279 -23.97 2.39 -1.91
C GLY A 279 -24.41 1.94 -0.51
N LYS A 280 -23.45 1.77 0.42
CA LYS A 280 -23.68 1.33 1.81
C LYS A 280 -22.77 2.07 2.78
N PRO A 281 -23.24 2.38 4.00
CA PRO A 281 -22.36 2.85 5.07
C PRO A 281 -21.19 1.90 5.30
N LEU A 282 -20.08 2.41 5.82
CA LEU A 282 -18.94 1.57 6.18
C LEU A 282 -19.34 0.50 7.20
N THR A 283 -19.11 -0.79 6.85
CA THR A 283 -19.33 -1.94 7.70
C THR A 283 -18.15 -2.90 7.67
N HIS A 284 -18.09 -3.77 8.66
CA HIS A 284 -17.08 -4.84 8.71
C HIS A 284 -17.50 -6.11 7.91
N ASP A 285 -18.69 -6.13 7.34
CA ASP A 285 -19.31 -7.35 6.80
C ASP A 285 -18.49 -8.02 5.71
N ALA A 286 -17.94 -7.23 4.76
CA ALA A 286 -17.14 -7.76 3.67
C ALA A 286 -15.85 -8.40 4.19
N TRP A 287 -15.17 -7.75 5.14
CA TRP A 287 -13.94 -8.28 5.74
C TRP A 287 -14.19 -9.54 6.56
N VAL A 288 -15.24 -9.53 7.42
CA VAL A 288 -15.62 -10.72 8.21
C VAL A 288 -16.04 -11.88 7.31
N ALA A 289 -16.74 -11.61 6.21
CA ALA A 289 -17.13 -12.64 5.25
C ALA A 289 -15.89 -13.31 4.62
N GLU A 290 -14.90 -12.53 4.23
CA GLU A 290 -13.65 -13.03 3.67
C GLU A 290 -12.85 -13.85 4.69
N LEU A 291 -12.62 -13.31 5.89
CA LEU A 291 -11.95 -14.03 6.99
C LEU A 291 -12.65 -15.33 7.42
N SER A 292 -13.95 -15.40 7.23
CA SER A 292 -14.79 -16.57 7.61
C SER A 292 -14.90 -17.60 6.51
N LYS A 293 -14.39 -17.31 5.31
CA LYS A 293 -14.46 -18.22 4.17
C LYS A 293 -13.61 -19.47 4.44
N PRO A 294 -14.14 -20.68 4.20
CA PRO A 294 -13.32 -21.89 4.34
C PRO A 294 -12.09 -21.85 3.44
N THR A 295 -10.94 -22.25 3.95
CA THR A 295 -9.66 -22.22 3.20
C THR A 295 -9.76 -22.96 1.85
N GLU A 296 -10.51 -24.05 1.78
CA GLU A 296 -10.71 -24.80 0.53
C GLU A 296 -11.45 -23.99 -0.53
N ASP A 297 -12.42 -23.15 -0.10
CA ASP A 297 -13.16 -22.28 -1.01
C ASP A 297 -12.25 -21.14 -1.50
N VAL A 298 -11.41 -20.57 -0.62
CA VAL A 298 -10.40 -19.58 -1.02
C VAL A 298 -9.43 -20.17 -2.04
N VAL A 299 -8.87 -21.35 -1.75
CA VAL A 299 -7.94 -22.06 -2.67
C VAL A 299 -8.58 -22.31 -4.03
N LYS A 300 -9.86 -22.70 -4.05
CA LYS A 300 -10.58 -22.96 -5.30
C LYS A 300 -10.75 -21.69 -6.13
N ASP A 301 -11.24 -20.63 -5.51
CA ASP A 301 -11.54 -19.37 -6.21
C ASP A 301 -10.24 -18.72 -6.73
N GLU A 302 -9.22 -18.61 -5.89
CA GLU A 302 -7.89 -18.10 -6.26
C GLU A 302 -7.23 -18.93 -7.38
N LYS A 303 -7.46 -20.25 -7.41
CA LYS A 303 -6.95 -21.11 -8.47
C LYS A 303 -7.59 -20.83 -9.83
N GLU A 304 -8.89 -20.56 -9.84
CA GLU A 304 -9.62 -20.20 -11.05
C GLU A 304 -9.10 -18.85 -11.59
N GLU A 305 -8.95 -17.87 -10.71
CA GLU A 305 -8.41 -16.54 -11.07
C GLU A 305 -6.95 -16.61 -11.55
N TYR A 306 -6.10 -17.37 -10.85
CA TYR A 306 -4.72 -17.61 -11.28
C TYR A 306 -4.63 -18.24 -12.67
N ALA A 307 -5.44 -19.26 -12.94
CA ALA A 307 -5.41 -19.96 -14.22
C ALA A 307 -5.78 -19.03 -15.40
N GLU A 308 -6.71 -18.12 -15.19
CA GLU A 308 -7.07 -17.11 -16.18
C GLU A 308 -5.99 -16.02 -16.29
N ALA A 309 -5.42 -15.58 -15.18
CA ALA A 309 -4.36 -14.59 -15.14
C ALA A 309 -3.09 -15.02 -15.90
N VAL A 310 -2.67 -16.28 -15.73
CA VAL A 310 -1.51 -16.84 -16.45
C VAL A 310 -1.74 -16.87 -17.96
N LYS A 311 -2.96 -17.15 -18.43
CA LYS A 311 -3.29 -17.12 -19.87
C LYS A 311 -3.25 -15.69 -20.42
N THR A 312 -3.80 -14.74 -19.67
CA THR A 312 -3.87 -13.33 -20.06
C THR A 312 -2.49 -12.68 -20.04
N GLY A 313 -1.66 -13.02 -19.04
CA GLY A 313 -0.34 -12.44 -18.81
C GLY A 313 -0.39 -11.02 -18.25
N ALA A 314 0.79 -10.43 -18.03
CA ALA A 314 0.93 -9.06 -17.57
C ALA A 314 0.48 -8.05 -18.62
N TYR A 315 0.03 -6.88 -18.18
CA TYR A 315 -0.27 -5.76 -19.07
C TYR A 315 0.91 -5.42 -19.97
N SER A 316 0.67 -5.39 -21.29
CA SER A 316 1.69 -5.15 -22.32
C SER A 316 1.53 -3.81 -23.04
N GLY A 317 0.54 -2.99 -22.62
CA GLY A 317 0.33 -1.66 -23.18
C GLY A 317 1.40 -0.65 -22.72
N GLU A 318 1.25 0.57 -23.20
CA GLU A 318 2.11 1.68 -22.82
C GLU A 318 1.97 1.98 -21.32
N VAL A 319 3.13 2.16 -20.65
CA VAL A 319 3.18 2.55 -19.23
C VAL A 319 3.28 4.06 -19.14
N ASP A 320 2.14 4.72 -19.31
CA ASP A 320 2.01 6.15 -19.05
C ASP A 320 1.29 6.39 -17.73
N LEU A 321 2.03 6.85 -16.73
CA LEU A 321 1.50 7.21 -15.41
C LEU A 321 1.27 8.74 -15.27
N GLY A 322 1.61 9.52 -16.27
CA GLY A 322 1.56 10.98 -16.18
C GLY A 322 2.40 11.51 -15.02
N MET A 323 3.63 10.99 -14.82
CA MET A 323 4.51 11.44 -13.76
C MET A 323 5.95 11.68 -14.23
N HIS A 324 6.66 12.53 -13.52
CA HIS A 324 8.10 12.72 -13.65
C HIS A 324 8.82 11.88 -12.58
N ALA A 325 9.26 10.68 -12.94
CA ALA A 325 9.95 9.77 -12.03
C ALA A 325 11.47 10.01 -12.02
N ILE A 326 12.05 10.14 -10.82
CA ILE A 326 13.48 10.30 -10.60
C ILE A 326 13.93 9.22 -9.60
N PHE A 327 14.76 8.29 -10.03
CA PHE A 327 15.34 7.28 -9.16
C PHE A 327 16.66 7.80 -8.59
N VAL A 328 16.77 7.70 -7.26
CA VAL A 328 17.94 8.19 -6.54
C VAL A 328 18.49 7.16 -5.56
N HIS A 329 19.75 7.33 -5.16
CA HIS A 329 20.36 6.65 -4.02
C HIS A 329 21.13 7.68 -3.19
N GLY A 330 20.50 8.21 -2.16
CA GLY A 330 21.03 9.38 -1.46
C GLY A 330 21.07 10.60 -2.39
N ASP A 331 22.25 11.17 -2.53
CA ASP A 331 22.48 12.34 -3.38
C ASP A 331 22.73 11.97 -4.86
N GLU A 332 22.90 10.69 -5.18
CA GLU A 332 23.12 10.21 -6.55
C GLU A 332 21.79 10.10 -7.30
N VAL A 333 21.68 10.77 -8.46
CA VAL A 333 20.58 10.57 -9.40
C VAL A 333 20.94 9.40 -10.33
N ILE A 334 20.24 8.29 -10.16
CA ILE A 334 20.44 7.07 -10.97
C ILE A 334 19.83 7.23 -12.36
N SER A 335 18.55 7.65 -12.39
CA SER A 335 17.82 7.88 -13.64
C SER A 335 16.69 8.88 -13.46
N ASP A 336 16.29 9.54 -14.56
CA ASP A 336 15.26 10.57 -14.61
C ASP A 336 14.43 10.36 -15.88
N SER A 337 13.12 10.16 -15.75
CA SER A 337 12.22 9.85 -16.86
C SER A 337 12.06 10.99 -17.89
N LYS A 338 12.46 12.22 -17.54
CA LYS A 338 12.51 13.36 -18.50
C LYS A 338 13.81 13.44 -19.26
N VAL A 339 14.88 12.84 -18.72
CA VAL A 339 16.20 12.77 -19.35
C VAL A 339 16.32 11.52 -20.22
N GLU A 340 15.82 10.41 -19.69
CA GLU A 340 15.67 9.17 -20.45
C GLU A 340 14.44 9.25 -21.38
N ASP A 341 14.27 8.28 -22.24
CA ASP A 341 13.08 8.22 -23.12
C ASP A 341 11.86 7.66 -22.39
N GLY A 342 11.38 8.41 -21.35
CA GLY A 342 10.21 8.08 -20.58
C GLY A 342 10.44 7.15 -19.38
N TYR A 343 9.31 6.77 -18.74
CA TYR A 343 9.31 5.97 -17.51
C TYR A 343 9.98 4.59 -17.67
N ALA A 344 9.65 3.89 -18.77
CA ALA A 344 10.20 2.55 -19.01
C ALA A 344 11.74 2.57 -19.17
N ALA A 345 12.28 3.58 -19.85
CA ALA A 345 13.72 3.75 -20.01
C ALA A 345 14.39 4.09 -18.67
N ALA A 346 13.76 4.92 -17.85
CA ALA A 346 14.25 5.22 -16.49
C ALA A 346 14.28 3.97 -15.60
N CYS A 347 13.23 3.12 -15.66
CA CYS A 347 13.20 1.82 -14.96
C CYS A 347 14.32 0.87 -15.46
N ALA A 348 14.56 0.83 -16.77
CA ALA A 348 15.61 -0.01 -17.35
C ALA A 348 17.02 0.44 -16.87
N LYS A 349 17.26 1.73 -16.76
CA LYS A 349 18.52 2.28 -16.24
C LYS A 349 18.67 2.01 -14.74
N PHE A 350 17.60 2.16 -13.95
CA PHE A 350 17.59 1.77 -12.54
C PHE A 350 17.89 0.28 -12.37
N LYS A 351 17.24 -0.58 -13.13
CA LYS A 351 17.52 -2.03 -13.14
C LYS A 351 18.98 -2.35 -13.41
N LYS A 352 19.58 -1.69 -14.41
CA LYS A 352 20.99 -1.85 -14.73
C LYS A 352 21.86 -1.45 -13.56
N TRP A 353 21.61 -0.28 -12.96
CA TRP A 353 22.33 0.22 -11.79
C TRP A 353 22.26 -0.75 -10.61
N VAL A 354 21.06 -1.29 -10.29
CA VAL A 354 20.92 -2.30 -9.24
C VAL A 354 21.78 -3.54 -9.51
N ASN A 355 21.76 -4.07 -10.73
CA ASN A 355 22.54 -5.27 -11.07
C ASN A 355 24.06 -5.03 -11.05
N GLU A 356 24.52 -3.80 -11.28
CA GLU A 356 25.93 -3.42 -11.20
C GLU A 356 26.40 -3.28 -9.74
N ASN A 357 25.54 -2.77 -8.85
CA ASN A 357 25.88 -2.54 -7.44
C ASN A 357 25.66 -3.75 -6.54
N TRP A 358 24.70 -4.61 -6.89
CA TRP A 358 24.43 -5.89 -6.22
C TRP A 358 24.48 -7.03 -7.24
N PRO A 359 25.70 -7.40 -7.74
CA PRO A 359 25.82 -8.48 -8.69
C PRO A 359 25.39 -9.79 -8.06
N LYS A 360 24.34 -10.40 -8.62
CA LYS A 360 23.85 -11.67 -8.12
C LYS A 360 24.88 -12.76 -8.34
N THR A 361 25.43 -13.29 -7.26
CA THR A 361 26.19 -14.54 -7.31
C THR A 361 25.31 -15.62 -7.92
N ALA A 362 25.81 -16.33 -8.93
CA ALA A 362 25.11 -17.46 -9.51
C ALA A 362 24.77 -18.43 -8.38
N VAL A 363 23.49 -18.58 -8.05
CA VAL A 363 23.05 -19.66 -7.18
C VAL A 363 23.34 -20.93 -7.98
N THR A 364 24.42 -21.60 -7.65
CA THR A 364 24.65 -22.98 -8.12
C THR A 364 23.51 -23.82 -7.56
N ALA A 365 22.68 -24.30 -8.47
CA ALA A 365 21.54 -25.17 -8.18
C ALA A 365 21.99 -26.47 -7.48
#